data_3d3bb531e5f2d8bb8b7ada9d24223f83
#
_entry.id   3d3bb531e5f2d8bb8b7ada9d24223f83
#
_cell.length_a   1.000
_cell.length_b   1.000
_cell.length_c   1.000
_cell.angle_alpha   90.00
_cell.angle_beta   90.00
_cell.angle_gamma   90.00
#
_symmetry.space_group_name_H-M   'P 1'
#
loop_
_entity.id
_entity.type
_entity.pdbx_description
1 polymer ?
#
loop_
_entity_poly.entity_id
_entity_poly.type
_entity_poly.pdbx_seq_one_letter_code
_entity_poly.pdbx_strand_id
1 'polypeptide(L)'
;MVRKAVGGRREAKKAVSPEGALPAWDDSEGISPSLNAIISSGGDSEEATHALRDLLAKTRRVNRALQSRREGEPLDHDRLAKLLSEFSTANIYIVDRLGRVLGHAWLPEYDSKALSASIRDGVMPDEFVAKMNRCRDSEICDEDAFLFDDEHSGERPEKHLMYVPIYGAAERLGTVMLVRFHAPFVLRDVLLAEYLGTLVGIEILNDRNRSNEERSRDRIAVQMAMRALSYSEVESMKHIMAEIDGLEGVAIASKVADRVGVTRSVIVNALRKLESAGLIESRSLGMKGTYIKVLSPLFVEELGIASSSRVGY
;
A
#
# COMPACT_ATOMS: atom_id res chain seq x y z
N MET A 1 7.68 26.45 -68.53
CA MET A 1 8.54 26.06 -67.40
C MET A 1 7.73 26.19 -66.08
N VAL A 2 7.18 25.12 -65.62
CA VAL A 2 6.35 25.08 -64.41
C VAL A 2 7.04 24.12 -63.41
N ARG A 3 7.49 24.66 -62.27
CA ARG A 3 8.08 23.89 -61.17
C ARG A 3 6.97 23.28 -60.31
N LYS A 4 6.87 21.95 -60.27
CA LYS A 4 6.05 21.20 -59.32
C LYS A 4 6.69 21.25 -57.92
N ALA A 5 5.94 21.76 -56.96
CA ALA A 5 6.30 21.62 -55.53
C ALA A 5 5.82 20.25 -55.04
N VAL A 6 6.74 19.49 -54.48
CA VAL A 6 6.49 18.20 -53.80
C VAL A 6 6.15 18.52 -52.35
N GLY A 7 4.92 18.32 -51.95
CA GLY A 7 4.47 18.41 -50.57
C GLY A 7 4.79 17.10 -49.81
N GLY A 8 5.81 17.14 -48.96
CA GLY A 8 6.09 16.05 -48.02
C GLY A 8 5.09 16.09 -46.87
N ARG A 9 4.21 15.09 -46.81
CA ARG A 9 3.41 14.80 -45.62
C ARG A 9 4.36 14.34 -44.50
N ARG A 10 4.53 15.16 -43.47
CA ARG A 10 5.07 14.73 -42.20
C ARG A 10 4.00 13.90 -41.51
N GLU A 11 4.18 12.61 -41.46
CA GLU A 11 3.46 11.73 -40.53
C GLU A 11 3.81 12.15 -39.07
N ALA A 12 2.79 12.64 -38.37
CA ALA A 12 2.87 12.88 -36.95
C ALA A 12 3.04 11.51 -36.25
N LYS A 13 4.22 11.24 -35.71
CA LYS A 13 4.44 10.14 -34.78
C LYS A 13 3.47 10.32 -33.62
N LYS A 14 2.46 9.44 -33.53
CA LYS A 14 1.65 9.27 -32.32
C LYS A 14 2.62 8.93 -31.17
N ALA A 15 2.78 9.85 -30.24
CA ALA A 15 3.46 9.60 -28.99
C ALA A 15 2.64 8.54 -28.23
N VAL A 16 3.27 7.40 -27.98
CA VAL A 16 2.74 6.35 -27.10
C VAL A 16 2.80 6.93 -25.69
N SER A 17 1.64 7.21 -25.10
CA SER A 17 1.54 7.62 -23.70
C SER A 17 2.04 6.45 -22.83
N PRO A 18 2.87 6.68 -21.82
CA PRO A 18 3.25 5.63 -20.87
C PRO A 18 1.97 5.16 -20.15
N GLU A 19 1.72 3.87 -20.14
CA GLU A 19 0.64 3.25 -19.37
C GLU A 19 0.76 3.68 -17.91
N GLY A 20 -0.25 4.42 -17.41
CA GLY A 20 -0.31 4.91 -16.03
C GLY A 20 -0.26 6.42 -15.84
N ALA A 21 -0.05 7.22 -16.90
CA ALA A 21 -0.14 8.67 -16.77
C ALA A 21 -1.61 9.11 -16.68
N LEU A 22 -1.92 9.98 -15.70
CA LEU A 22 -3.22 10.62 -15.60
C LEU A 22 -3.50 11.40 -16.92
N PRO A 23 -4.72 11.31 -17.47
CA PRO A 23 -5.10 12.17 -18.58
C PRO A 23 -5.00 13.64 -18.14
N ALA A 24 -4.60 14.52 -19.07
CA ALA A 24 -4.56 15.95 -18.81
C ALA A 24 -5.94 16.42 -18.30
N TRP A 25 -5.94 17.17 -17.20
CA TRP A 25 -7.14 17.73 -16.61
C TRP A 25 -7.87 18.61 -17.63
N ASP A 26 -9.12 18.28 -17.90
CA ASP A 26 -10.08 19.16 -18.57
C ASP A 26 -11.04 19.66 -17.50
N ASP A 27 -10.86 20.89 -17.07
CA ASP A 27 -11.66 21.53 -16.01
C ASP A 27 -13.16 21.65 -16.35
N SER A 28 -13.56 21.33 -17.58
CA SER A 28 -14.94 21.47 -18.05
C SER A 28 -15.82 20.23 -17.88
N GLU A 29 -15.24 19.04 -17.64
CA GLU A 29 -15.98 17.76 -17.57
C GLU A 29 -16.01 17.10 -16.18
N GLY A 30 -15.48 17.74 -15.15
CA GLY A 30 -15.05 17.09 -13.90
C GLY A 30 -16.10 16.86 -12.81
N ILE A 31 -17.37 17.26 -12.95
CA ILE A 31 -18.35 17.11 -11.86
C ILE A 31 -19.42 16.09 -12.24
N SER A 32 -19.53 14.99 -11.48
CA SER A 32 -20.56 13.97 -11.72
C SER A 32 -21.97 14.57 -11.60
N PRO A 33 -22.98 14.04 -12.31
CA PRO A 33 -24.36 14.52 -12.24
C PRO A 33 -24.92 14.52 -10.80
N SER A 34 -24.53 13.55 -9.99
CA SER A 34 -24.93 13.47 -8.57
C SER A 34 -24.32 14.59 -7.73
N LEU A 35 -23.05 14.96 -7.95
CA LEU A 35 -22.41 16.09 -7.29
C LEU A 35 -22.99 17.43 -7.73
N ASN A 36 -23.31 17.61 -9.01
CA ASN A 36 -24.01 18.81 -9.50
C ASN A 36 -25.36 19.00 -8.82
N ALA A 37 -26.11 17.92 -8.57
CA ALA A 37 -27.38 18.01 -7.85
C ALA A 37 -27.19 18.51 -6.40
N ILE A 38 -26.13 18.06 -5.71
CA ILE A 38 -25.79 18.50 -4.34
C ILE A 38 -25.37 19.99 -4.32
N ILE A 39 -24.55 20.42 -5.30
CA ILE A 39 -24.10 21.83 -5.40
C ILE A 39 -25.29 22.75 -5.63
N SER A 40 -26.25 22.34 -6.47
CA SER A 40 -27.43 23.12 -6.81
C SER A 40 -28.45 23.22 -5.66
N SER A 41 -28.40 22.34 -4.64
CA SER A 41 -29.27 22.37 -3.47
C SER A 41 -28.74 23.25 -2.32
N GLY A 42 -27.64 24.01 -2.54
CA GLY A 42 -27.00 24.85 -1.51
C GLY A 42 -27.95 25.91 -0.94
N GLY A 43 -28.13 25.85 0.39
CA GLY A 43 -29.01 26.70 1.15
C GLY A 43 -28.51 28.13 1.40
N ASP A 44 -29.23 28.88 2.22
CA ASP A 44 -29.01 30.28 2.56
C ASP A 44 -27.59 30.58 3.11
N SER A 45 -27.15 31.82 2.97
CA SER A 45 -25.78 32.29 3.25
C SER A 45 -25.28 32.00 4.69
N GLU A 46 -26.15 31.97 5.71
CA GLU A 46 -25.78 31.62 7.09
C GLU A 46 -25.51 30.12 7.26
N GLU A 47 -26.30 29.28 6.62
CA GLU A 47 -26.15 27.82 6.65
C GLU A 47 -24.86 27.39 5.92
N ALA A 48 -24.54 28.02 4.80
CA ALA A 48 -23.27 27.81 4.09
C ALA A 48 -22.06 28.21 4.96
N THR A 49 -22.15 29.33 5.68
CA THR A 49 -21.09 29.80 6.59
C THR A 49 -20.89 28.82 7.76
N HIS A 50 -21.97 28.29 8.31
CA HIS A 50 -21.92 27.28 9.39
C HIS A 50 -21.28 25.98 8.87
N ALA A 51 -21.68 25.51 7.69
CA ALA A 51 -21.12 24.31 7.05
C ALA A 51 -19.59 24.42 6.80
N LEU A 52 -19.13 25.60 6.35
CA LEU A 52 -17.70 25.86 6.15
C LEU A 52 -16.90 25.89 7.47
N ARG A 53 -17.47 26.44 8.54
CA ARG A 53 -16.84 26.42 9.88
C ARG A 53 -16.72 24.99 10.42
N ASP A 54 -17.78 24.19 10.28
CA ASP A 54 -17.76 22.78 10.66
C ASP A 54 -16.71 22.00 9.88
N LEU A 55 -16.65 22.18 8.54
CA LEU A 55 -15.63 21.56 7.69
C LEU A 55 -14.22 21.96 8.13
N LEU A 56 -13.99 23.25 8.40
CA LEU A 56 -12.69 23.73 8.88
C LEU A 56 -12.30 23.10 10.24
N ALA A 57 -13.27 22.94 11.15
CA ALA A 57 -13.03 22.30 12.44
C ALA A 57 -12.65 20.82 12.26
N LYS A 58 -13.33 20.11 11.37
CA LYS A 58 -13.07 18.70 11.05
C LYS A 58 -11.69 18.52 10.39
N THR A 59 -11.35 19.33 9.39
CA THR A 59 -10.03 19.27 8.74
C THR A 59 -8.89 19.58 9.72
N ARG A 60 -9.06 20.55 10.63
CA ARG A 60 -8.08 20.82 11.70
C ARG A 60 -7.93 19.64 12.67
N ARG A 61 -9.01 18.91 12.96
CA ARG A 61 -8.95 17.73 13.82
C ARG A 61 -8.16 16.58 13.14
N VAL A 62 -8.37 16.37 11.85
CA VAL A 62 -7.59 15.43 11.04
C VAL A 62 -6.10 15.80 11.05
N ASN A 63 -5.78 17.07 10.76
CA ASN A 63 -4.40 17.54 10.75
C ASN A 63 -3.71 17.31 12.10
N ARG A 64 -4.39 17.62 13.22
CA ARG A 64 -3.84 17.35 14.55
C ARG A 64 -3.59 15.85 14.80
N ALA A 65 -4.49 14.98 14.32
CA ALA A 65 -4.31 13.54 14.45
C ALA A 65 -3.07 13.03 13.69
N LEU A 66 -2.79 13.60 12.50
CA LEU A 66 -1.59 13.30 11.74
C LEU A 66 -0.31 13.87 12.38
N GLN A 67 -0.36 15.12 12.87
CA GLN A 67 0.76 15.79 13.54
C GLN A 67 1.16 15.14 14.86
N SER A 68 0.25 14.44 15.54
CA SER A 68 0.52 13.73 16.79
C SER A 68 1.31 12.43 16.61
N ARG A 69 1.59 12.03 15.39
CA ARG A 69 2.35 10.84 15.01
C ARG A 69 3.85 11.05 15.24
N ARG A 70 4.55 10.00 15.67
CA ARG A 70 6.01 10.03 15.76
C ARG A 70 6.63 9.85 14.38
N GLU A 71 7.80 10.44 14.19
CA GLU A 71 8.56 10.24 12.96
C GLU A 71 8.89 8.76 12.76
N GLY A 72 8.59 8.22 11.57
CA GLY A 72 8.80 6.82 11.24
C GLY A 72 7.67 5.85 11.66
N GLU A 73 6.65 6.31 12.36
CA GLU A 73 5.49 5.48 12.69
C GLU A 73 4.60 5.30 11.45
N PRO A 74 4.20 4.06 11.08
CA PRO A 74 3.32 3.83 9.95
C PRO A 74 1.96 4.49 10.15
N LEU A 75 1.28 4.83 9.05
CA LEU A 75 -0.06 5.40 9.13
C LEU A 75 -1.03 4.36 9.68
N ASP A 76 -1.75 4.75 10.71
CA ASP A 76 -2.90 4.00 11.21
C ASP A 76 -4.14 4.35 10.36
N HIS A 77 -4.39 3.53 9.35
CA HIS A 77 -5.52 3.70 8.43
C HIS A 77 -6.87 3.53 9.14
N ASP A 78 -6.95 2.66 10.16
CA ASP A 78 -8.17 2.48 10.94
C ASP A 78 -8.49 3.73 11.75
N ARG A 79 -7.48 4.40 12.30
CA ARG A 79 -7.66 5.69 12.99
C ARG A 79 -8.20 6.77 12.06
N LEU A 80 -7.71 6.85 10.82
CA LEU A 80 -8.24 7.78 9.83
C LEU A 80 -9.65 7.41 9.39
N ALA A 81 -9.91 6.13 9.15
CA ALA A 81 -11.25 5.63 8.84
C ALA A 81 -12.23 5.97 9.97
N LYS A 82 -11.83 5.82 11.23
CA LYS A 82 -12.65 6.16 12.40
C LYS A 82 -12.98 7.65 12.46
N LEU A 83 -12.00 8.52 12.24
CA LEU A 83 -12.23 9.97 12.18
C LEU A 83 -13.23 10.34 11.08
N LEU A 84 -13.06 9.77 9.87
CA LEU A 84 -13.98 10.01 8.78
C LEU A 84 -15.38 9.46 9.08
N SER A 85 -15.48 8.28 9.70
CA SER A 85 -16.74 7.68 10.13
C SER A 85 -17.48 8.56 11.12
N GLU A 86 -16.80 9.09 12.15
CA GLU A 86 -17.37 10.02 13.12
C GLU A 86 -17.88 11.31 12.44
N PHE A 87 -17.16 11.85 11.46
CA PHE A 87 -17.50 13.11 10.81
C PHE A 87 -18.59 12.98 9.76
N SER A 88 -18.64 11.85 9.07
CA SER A 88 -19.59 11.60 7.99
C SER A 88 -20.79 10.76 8.42
N THR A 89 -20.78 10.21 9.63
CA THR A 89 -21.79 9.25 10.12
C THR A 89 -22.00 8.13 9.09
N ALA A 90 -20.91 7.50 8.68
CA ALA A 90 -20.88 6.47 7.64
C ALA A 90 -19.89 5.37 8.01
N ASN A 91 -20.12 4.17 7.51
CA ASN A 91 -19.12 3.11 7.51
C ASN A 91 -18.04 3.44 6.46
N ILE A 92 -16.77 3.30 6.83
CA ILE A 92 -15.61 3.68 6.02
C ILE A 92 -14.76 2.47 5.73
N TYR A 93 -14.30 2.36 4.48
CA TYR A 93 -13.34 1.35 4.04
C TYR A 93 -12.28 2.02 3.19
N ILE A 94 -11.01 1.85 3.57
CA ILE A 94 -9.86 2.29 2.80
C ILE A 94 -9.30 1.07 2.12
N VAL A 95 -9.35 1.03 0.79
CA VAL A 95 -9.03 -0.16 -0.01
C VAL A 95 -7.95 0.21 -1.03
N ASP A 96 -6.92 -0.63 -1.18
CA ASP A 96 -5.94 -0.42 -2.24
C ASP A 96 -6.48 -0.83 -3.62
N ARG A 97 -5.74 -0.56 -4.68
CA ARG A 97 -6.16 -0.88 -6.04
C ARG A 97 -6.29 -2.39 -6.33
N LEU A 98 -5.72 -3.24 -5.47
CA LEU A 98 -5.81 -4.70 -5.56
C LEU A 98 -6.95 -5.27 -4.72
N GLY A 99 -7.72 -4.41 -4.06
CA GLY A 99 -8.83 -4.83 -3.22
C GLY A 99 -8.47 -5.13 -1.77
N ARG A 100 -7.20 -4.96 -1.36
CA ARG A 100 -6.82 -5.19 0.04
C ARG A 100 -7.35 -4.07 0.91
N VAL A 101 -7.98 -4.44 2.01
CA VAL A 101 -8.50 -3.49 3.00
C VAL A 101 -7.33 -3.00 3.85
N LEU A 102 -6.99 -1.72 3.70
CA LEU A 102 -5.91 -1.06 4.45
C LEU A 102 -6.39 -0.58 5.82
N GLY A 103 -7.66 -0.18 5.92
CA GLY A 103 -8.28 0.27 7.16
C GLY A 103 -9.78 0.40 7.02
N HIS A 104 -10.49 0.35 8.16
CA HIS A 104 -11.95 0.43 8.19
C HIS A 104 -12.47 1.01 9.50
N ALA A 105 -13.70 1.50 9.47
CA ALA A 105 -14.46 1.87 10.66
C ALA A 105 -15.95 1.68 10.42
N TRP A 106 -16.63 1.14 11.41
CA TRP A 106 -18.08 0.89 11.39
C TRP A 106 -18.81 1.68 12.43
N LEU A 107 -20.03 2.05 12.10
CA LEU A 107 -21.01 2.48 13.06
C LEU A 107 -21.62 1.24 13.73
N PRO A 108 -21.73 1.20 15.08
CA PRO A 108 -22.21 0.02 15.81
C PRO A 108 -23.60 -0.46 15.40
N GLU A 109 -24.41 0.41 14.81
CA GLU A 109 -25.80 0.17 14.47
C GLU A 109 -25.97 -0.50 13.10
N TYR A 110 -24.90 -0.57 12.28
CA TYR A 110 -24.97 -0.95 10.88
C TYR A 110 -23.88 -1.95 10.49
N ASP A 111 -24.04 -3.19 10.98
CA ASP A 111 -23.17 -4.31 10.61
C ASP A 111 -23.67 -4.95 9.31
N SER A 112 -22.84 -4.93 8.26
CA SER A 112 -23.09 -5.69 7.04
C SER A 112 -22.30 -7.00 7.09
N LYS A 113 -23.00 -8.14 7.13
CA LYS A 113 -22.34 -9.45 7.17
C LYS A 113 -21.47 -9.72 5.95
N ALA A 114 -21.88 -9.24 4.76
CA ALA A 114 -21.13 -9.39 3.54
C ALA A 114 -19.80 -8.63 3.60
N LEU A 115 -19.82 -7.37 4.08
CA LEU A 115 -18.62 -6.57 4.26
C LEU A 115 -17.76 -7.05 5.43
N SER A 116 -18.38 -7.56 6.50
CA SER A 116 -17.66 -8.16 7.63
C SER A 116 -16.84 -9.38 7.21
N ALA A 117 -17.32 -10.17 6.25
CA ALA A 117 -16.55 -11.27 5.67
C ALA A 117 -15.34 -10.76 4.90
N SER A 118 -15.52 -9.80 3.99
CA SER A 118 -14.44 -9.19 3.21
C SER A 118 -13.35 -8.57 4.09
N ILE A 119 -13.73 -7.97 5.21
CA ILE A 119 -12.77 -7.39 6.15
C ILE A 119 -12.02 -8.47 6.91
N ARG A 120 -12.70 -9.55 7.33
CA ARG A 120 -12.05 -10.68 7.98
C ARG A 120 -11.02 -11.33 7.06
N ASP A 121 -11.35 -11.43 5.78
CA ASP A 121 -10.47 -11.98 4.75
C ASP A 121 -9.42 -10.95 4.26
N GLY A 122 -9.57 -9.68 4.64
CA GLY A 122 -8.66 -8.59 4.30
C GLY A 122 -8.74 -8.15 2.83
N VAL A 123 -9.71 -8.66 2.05
CA VAL A 123 -9.81 -8.42 0.61
C VAL A 123 -11.26 -8.20 0.19
N MET A 124 -11.51 -7.19 -0.63
CA MET A 124 -12.81 -6.94 -1.25
C MET A 124 -13.03 -7.87 -2.44
N PRO A 125 -14.28 -8.28 -2.73
CA PRO A 125 -14.60 -9.04 -3.92
C PRO A 125 -14.22 -8.33 -5.21
N ASP A 126 -13.78 -9.08 -6.22
CA ASP A 126 -13.27 -8.55 -7.50
C ASP A 126 -14.26 -7.62 -8.23
N GLU A 127 -15.56 -7.87 -8.12
CA GLU A 127 -16.62 -7.05 -8.71
C GLU A 127 -16.58 -5.61 -8.19
N PHE A 128 -16.39 -5.45 -6.85
CA PHE A 128 -16.28 -4.14 -6.22
C PHE A 128 -14.98 -3.47 -6.56
N VAL A 129 -13.88 -4.22 -6.56
CA VAL A 129 -12.57 -3.71 -6.95
C VAL A 129 -12.61 -3.17 -8.37
N ALA A 130 -13.25 -3.89 -9.30
CA ALA A 130 -13.39 -3.45 -10.68
C ALA A 130 -14.23 -2.16 -10.80
N LYS A 131 -15.32 -2.03 -10.02
CA LYS A 131 -16.15 -0.82 -10.00
C LYS A 131 -15.42 0.36 -9.38
N MET A 132 -14.86 0.17 -8.18
CA MET A 132 -14.07 1.21 -7.52
C MET A 132 -12.95 1.73 -8.41
N ASN A 133 -12.25 0.86 -9.13
CA ASN A 133 -11.13 1.26 -9.99
C ASN A 133 -11.55 1.99 -11.27
N ARG A 134 -12.82 1.95 -11.67
CA ARG A 134 -13.35 2.73 -12.80
C ARG A 134 -13.64 4.17 -12.45
N CYS A 135 -13.97 4.47 -11.19
CA CYS A 135 -14.25 5.83 -10.75
C CYS A 135 -12.98 6.69 -10.85
N ARG A 136 -12.99 7.75 -11.64
CA ARG A 136 -11.87 8.70 -11.78
C ARG A 136 -11.94 9.82 -10.76
N ASP A 137 -13.14 10.25 -10.45
CA ASP A 137 -13.47 11.30 -9.49
C ASP A 137 -14.37 10.72 -8.41
N SER A 138 -14.67 11.52 -7.38
CA SER A 138 -15.61 11.12 -6.33
C SER A 138 -17.00 10.94 -6.90
N GLU A 139 -17.61 9.79 -6.65
CA GLU A 139 -18.88 9.40 -7.25
C GLU A 139 -19.81 8.81 -6.18
N ILE A 140 -21.10 9.24 -6.22
CA ILE A 140 -22.16 8.67 -5.40
C ILE A 140 -22.87 7.61 -6.26
N CYS A 141 -22.84 6.36 -5.79
CA CYS A 141 -23.30 5.17 -6.49
C CYS A 141 -24.35 4.43 -5.68
N ASP A 142 -25.50 5.04 -5.45
CA ASP A 142 -26.56 4.49 -4.60
C ASP A 142 -27.09 3.15 -5.13
N GLU A 143 -27.04 2.92 -6.45
CA GLU A 143 -27.39 1.63 -7.07
C GLU A 143 -26.48 0.48 -6.59
N ASP A 144 -25.21 0.77 -6.30
CA ASP A 144 -24.25 -0.20 -5.81
C ASP A 144 -24.40 -0.50 -4.32
N ALA A 145 -25.11 0.32 -3.58
CA ALA A 145 -25.32 0.15 -2.13
C ALA A 145 -26.07 -1.16 -1.80
N PHE A 146 -26.89 -1.65 -2.73
CA PHE A 146 -27.65 -2.89 -2.57
C PHE A 146 -26.80 -4.17 -2.76
N LEU A 147 -25.63 -4.07 -3.34
CA LEU A 147 -24.73 -5.21 -3.55
C LEU A 147 -24.20 -5.79 -2.23
N PHE A 148 -24.31 -5.05 -1.14
CA PHE A 148 -23.89 -5.46 0.20
C PHE A 148 -25.06 -5.94 1.07
N ASP A 149 -26.25 -6.15 0.50
CA ASP A 149 -27.38 -6.65 1.25
C ASP A 149 -27.40 -8.17 1.36
N ASP A 150 -27.61 -8.67 2.57
CA ASP A 150 -28.00 -10.06 2.78
C ASP A 150 -29.40 -10.25 2.16
N GLU A 151 -29.58 -11.25 1.33
CA GLU A 151 -30.84 -11.56 0.62
C GLU A 151 -32.07 -11.77 1.54
N HIS A 152 -31.91 -11.71 2.84
CA HIS A 152 -32.90 -12.17 3.84
C HIS A 152 -33.46 -11.09 4.77
N SER A 153 -33.12 -9.81 4.61
CA SER A 153 -33.70 -8.75 5.47
C SER A 153 -34.94 -8.12 4.85
N GLY A 154 -36.10 -8.33 5.48
CA GLY A 154 -37.40 -7.90 4.96
C GLY A 154 -37.64 -6.40 4.82
N GLU A 155 -36.94 -5.52 5.51
CA GLU A 155 -36.91 -4.07 5.35
C GLU A 155 -35.48 -3.66 4.93
N ARG A 156 -35.36 -3.11 3.72
CA ARG A 156 -34.08 -2.57 3.22
C ARG A 156 -33.95 -1.14 3.73
N PRO A 157 -32.99 -0.85 4.63
CA PRO A 157 -32.72 0.53 4.99
C PRO A 157 -32.24 1.29 3.75
N GLU A 158 -32.60 2.57 3.64
CA GLU A 158 -32.07 3.44 2.63
C GLU A 158 -30.54 3.54 2.81
N LYS A 159 -29.79 3.18 1.79
CA LYS A 159 -28.32 3.16 1.80
C LYS A 159 -27.79 4.07 0.71
N HIS A 160 -26.74 4.79 1.05
CA HIS A 160 -26.01 5.64 0.13
C HIS A 160 -24.54 5.21 0.10
N LEU A 161 -24.00 5.06 -1.10
CA LEU A 161 -22.63 4.64 -1.33
C LEU A 161 -21.86 5.72 -2.05
N MET A 162 -20.65 6.02 -1.59
CA MET A 162 -19.74 6.96 -2.23
C MET A 162 -18.37 6.35 -2.37
N TYR A 163 -17.79 6.45 -3.58
CA TYR A 163 -16.41 6.12 -3.87
C TYR A 163 -15.58 7.39 -4.00
N VAL A 164 -14.45 7.43 -3.33
CA VAL A 164 -13.48 8.53 -3.42
C VAL A 164 -12.13 7.94 -3.81
N PRO A 165 -11.63 8.20 -5.03
CA PRO A 165 -10.37 7.66 -5.48
C PRO A 165 -9.20 8.26 -4.71
N ILE A 166 -8.22 7.42 -4.38
CA ILE A 166 -6.97 7.82 -3.75
C ILE A 166 -5.89 7.88 -4.82
N TYR A 167 -5.32 9.07 -5.02
CA TYR A 167 -4.21 9.29 -5.92
C TYR A 167 -2.95 9.73 -5.18
N GLY A 168 -1.80 9.37 -5.75
CA GLY A 168 -0.50 9.83 -5.29
C GLY A 168 0.53 9.76 -6.41
N ALA A 169 1.31 10.85 -6.63
CA ALA A 169 2.31 10.95 -7.69
C ALA A 169 1.79 10.54 -9.09
N ALA A 170 0.56 10.97 -9.45
CA ALA A 170 -0.12 10.64 -10.69
C ALA A 170 -0.51 9.16 -10.86
N GLU A 171 -0.40 8.35 -9.81
CA GLU A 171 -0.83 6.95 -9.80
C GLU A 171 -2.09 6.80 -8.94
N ARG A 172 -3.03 5.96 -9.39
CA ARG A 172 -4.13 5.53 -8.54
C ARG A 172 -3.63 4.51 -7.52
N LEU A 173 -3.82 4.80 -6.24
CA LEU A 173 -3.35 3.98 -5.12
C LEU A 173 -4.44 3.12 -4.51
N GLY A 174 -5.70 3.60 -4.59
CA GLY A 174 -6.82 2.91 -3.97
C GLY A 174 -8.11 3.71 -4.03
N THR A 175 -9.02 3.41 -3.10
CA THR A 175 -10.32 4.07 -2.96
C THR A 175 -10.71 4.15 -1.48
N VAL A 176 -11.27 5.28 -1.07
CA VAL A 176 -12.06 5.38 0.16
C VAL A 176 -13.51 5.12 -0.22
N MET A 177 -14.12 4.10 0.35
CA MET A 177 -15.53 3.77 0.19
C MET A 177 -16.29 4.17 1.45
N LEU A 178 -17.38 4.90 1.29
CA LEU A 178 -18.26 5.32 2.35
C LEU A 178 -19.64 4.73 2.13
N VAL A 179 -20.22 4.13 3.19
CA VAL A 179 -21.58 3.59 3.19
C VAL A 179 -22.35 4.28 4.31
N ARG A 180 -23.40 5.02 3.97
CA ARG A 180 -24.27 5.73 4.90
C ARG A 180 -25.70 5.20 4.82
N PHE A 181 -26.40 5.26 5.94
CA PHE A 181 -27.80 4.85 6.06
C PHE A 181 -28.67 6.07 6.34
N HIS A 182 -29.91 6.06 5.83
CA HIS A 182 -30.99 7.02 6.07
C HIS A 182 -30.78 8.46 5.57
N ALA A 183 -29.60 8.87 5.15
CA ALA A 183 -29.38 10.23 4.68
C ALA A 183 -28.39 10.29 3.53
N PRO A 184 -28.68 11.03 2.45
CA PRO A 184 -27.77 11.17 1.31
C PRO A 184 -26.49 11.91 1.72
N PHE A 185 -25.42 11.70 0.94
CA PHE A 185 -24.19 12.46 1.08
C PHE A 185 -24.40 13.90 0.58
N VAL A 186 -23.79 14.84 1.29
CA VAL A 186 -23.79 16.26 0.93
C VAL A 186 -22.39 16.72 0.56
N LEU A 187 -22.27 17.88 -0.11
CA LEU A 187 -20.99 18.39 -0.62
C LEU A 187 -19.87 18.41 0.43
N ARG A 188 -20.18 18.77 1.68
CA ARG A 188 -19.18 18.76 2.77
C ARG A 188 -18.59 17.37 3.05
N ASP A 189 -19.40 16.32 2.87
CA ASP A 189 -18.95 14.93 3.07
C ASP A 189 -17.97 14.53 1.96
N VAL A 190 -18.26 14.93 0.72
CA VAL A 190 -17.40 14.73 -0.43
C VAL A 190 -16.07 15.44 -0.22
N LEU A 191 -16.08 16.74 0.10
CA LEU A 191 -14.88 17.54 0.32
C LEU A 191 -13.99 16.95 1.43
N LEU A 192 -14.61 16.49 2.53
CA LEU A 192 -13.86 15.88 3.62
C LEU A 192 -13.27 14.54 3.23
N ALA A 193 -14.02 13.73 2.49
CA ALA A 193 -13.57 12.43 2.02
C ALA A 193 -12.45 12.54 0.98
N GLU A 194 -12.53 13.50 0.05
CA GLU A 194 -11.46 13.81 -0.90
C GLU A 194 -10.19 14.31 -0.21
N TYR A 195 -10.36 15.19 0.77
CA TYR A 195 -9.24 15.65 1.59
C TYR A 195 -8.53 14.48 2.31
N LEU A 196 -9.29 13.59 2.92
CA LEU A 196 -8.74 12.39 3.56
C LEU A 196 -8.14 11.41 2.55
N GLY A 197 -8.77 11.22 1.40
CA GLY A 197 -8.23 10.42 0.31
C GLY A 197 -6.85 10.93 -0.15
N THR A 198 -6.70 12.24 -0.26
CA THR A 198 -5.40 12.87 -0.58
C THR A 198 -4.36 12.60 0.49
N LEU A 199 -4.71 12.74 1.77
CA LEU A 199 -3.79 12.47 2.88
C LEU A 199 -3.36 11.00 2.92
N VAL A 200 -4.32 10.07 2.76
CA VAL A 200 -4.02 8.63 2.66
C VAL A 200 -3.08 8.35 1.48
N GLY A 201 -3.31 9.01 0.34
CA GLY A 201 -2.45 8.88 -0.83
C GLY A 201 -1.01 9.30 -0.57
N ILE A 202 -0.80 10.44 0.09
CA ILE A 202 0.53 10.92 0.49
C ILE A 202 1.22 9.93 1.41
N GLU A 203 0.50 9.39 2.38
CA GLU A 203 1.08 8.45 3.35
C GLU A 203 1.41 7.09 2.74
N ILE A 204 0.57 6.57 1.85
CA ILE A 204 0.89 5.34 1.10
C ILE A 204 2.18 5.53 0.28
N LEU A 205 2.37 6.71 -0.33
CA LEU A 205 3.61 7.01 -1.06
C LEU A 205 4.81 7.10 -0.13
N ASN A 206 4.66 7.76 1.02
CA ASN A 206 5.73 7.86 2.02
C ASN A 206 6.16 6.47 2.52
N ASP A 207 5.21 5.58 2.81
CA ASP A 207 5.50 4.21 3.25
C ASP A 207 6.17 3.39 2.14
N ARG A 208 5.72 3.53 0.89
CA ARG A 208 6.39 2.89 -0.27
C ARG A 208 7.82 3.39 -0.45
N ASN A 209 8.04 4.70 -0.37
CA ASN A 209 9.36 5.30 -0.52
C ASN A 209 10.30 4.82 0.59
N ARG A 210 9.84 4.80 1.84
CA ARG A 210 10.61 4.29 2.98
C ARG A 210 10.99 2.81 2.78
N SER A 211 10.03 1.97 2.42
CA SER A 211 10.29 0.56 2.15
C SER A 211 11.27 0.34 1.00
N ASN A 212 11.19 1.17 -0.04
CA ASN A 212 12.13 1.11 -1.17
C ASN A 212 13.54 1.57 -0.76
N GLU A 213 13.65 2.61 0.09
CA GLU A 213 14.94 3.06 0.62
C GLU A 213 15.58 1.99 1.51
N GLU A 214 14.80 1.38 2.41
CA GLU A 214 15.27 0.28 3.28
C GLU A 214 15.78 -0.89 2.44
N ARG A 215 14.98 -1.35 1.47
CA ARG A 215 15.39 -2.42 0.53
C ARG A 215 16.64 -2.05 -0.27
N SER A 216 16.77 -0.78 -0.67
CA SER A 216 17.94 -0.31 -1.41
C SER A 216 19.19 -0.31 -0.54
N ARG A 217 19.08 0.13 0.73
CA ARG A 217 20.17 0.09 1.71
C ARG A 217 20.61 -1.35 1.99
N ASP A 218 19.65 -2.25 2.21
CA ASP A 218 19.92 -3.67 2.43
C ASP A 218 20.63 -4.28 1.23
N ARG A 219 20.17 -4.01 0.01
CA ARG A 219 20.81 -4.50 -1.22
C ARG A 219 22.26 -4.01 -1.35
N ILE A 220 22.50 -2.72 -1.06
CA ILE A 220 23.86 -2.16 -1.09
C ILE A 220 24.74 -2.84 -0.03
N ALA A 221 24.23 -3.04 1.20
CA ALA A 221 24.97 -3.71 2.26
C ALA A 221 25.32 -5.16 1.89
N VAL A 222 24.36 -5.90 1.34
CA VAL A 222 24.59 -7.27 0.83
C VAL A 222 25.65 -7.28 -0.27
N GLN A 223 25.56 -6.41 -1.26
CA GLN A 223 26.52 -6.35 -2.35
C GLN A 223 27.94 -5.98 -1.87
N MET A 224 28.06 -5.05 -0.95
CA MET A 224 29.34 -4.69 -0.34
C MET A 224 29.95 -5.85 0.41
N ALA A 225 29.17 -6.56 1.23
CA ALA A 225 29.63 -7.71 1.98
C ALA A 225 30.04 -8.86 1.05
N MET A 226 29.25 -9.15 0.01
CA MET A 226 29.57 -10.18 -0.99
C MET A 226 30.88 -9.89 -1.73
N ARG A 227 31.17 -8.63 -2.07
CA ARG A 227 32.44 -8.20 -2.70
C ARG A 227 33.64 -8.32 -1.76
N ALA A 228 33.41 -8.25 -0.45
CA ALA A 228 34.49 -8.41 0.55
C ALA A 228 34.84 -9.88 0.83
N LEU A 229 34.02 -10.83 0.39
CA LEU A 229 34.27 -12.25 0.50
C LEU A 229 35.13 -12.76 -0.66
N SER A 230 36.09 -13.64 -0.36
CA SER A 230 36.79 -14.42 -1.37
C SER A 230 35.86 -15.53 -1.93
N TYR A 231 36.22 -16.09 -3.08
CA TYR A 231 35.50 -17.21 -3.68
C TYR A 231 35.30 -18.38 -2.69
N SER A 232 36.35 -18.78 -1.95
CA SER A 232 36.30 -19.86 -0.98
C SER A 232 35.39 -19.52 0.22
N GLU A 233 35.32 -18.24 0.62
CA GLU A 233 34.43 -17.78 1.67
C GLU A 233 32.97 -17.83 1.19
N VAL A 234 32.67 -17.42 -0.04
CA VAL A 234 31.31 -17.49 -0.64
C VAL A 234 30.85 -18.95 -0.72
N GLU A 235 31.68 -19.85 -1.27
CA GLU A 235 31.34 -21.29 -1.34
C GLU A 235 31.12 -21.90 0.04
N SER A 236 31.95 -21.54 1.02
CA SER A 236 31.75 -21.97 2.42
C SER A 236 30.40 -21.52 2.98
N MET A 237 29.98 -20.29 2.69
CA MET A 237 28.71 -19.76 3.16
C MET A 237 27.52 -20.43 2.49
N LYS A 238 27.61 -20.79 1.19
CA LYS A 238 26.58 -21.60 0.52
C LYS A 238 26.37 -22.93 1.21
N HIS A 239 27.45 -23.61 1.54
CA HIS A 239 27.35 -24.90 2.26
C HIS A 239 26.81 -24.75 3.68
N ILE A 240 27.14 -23.67 4.39
CA ILE A 240 26.56 -23.37 5.70
C ILE A 240 25.06 -23.13 5.57
N MET A 241 24.63 -22.29 4.61
CA MET A 241 23.21 -22.02 4.41
C MET A 241 22.42 -23.25 4.00
N ALA A 242 23.05 -24.22 3.32
CA ALA A 242 22.43 -25.50 2.99
C ALA A 242 22.32 -26.46 4.19
N GLU A 243 23.10 -26.27 5.25
CA GLU A 243 23.01 -27.07 6.49
C GLU A 243 21.99 -26.53 7.48
N ILE A 244 21.71 -25.25 7.45
CA ILE A 244 20.69 -24.63 8.31
C ILE A 244 19.32 -24.69 7.62
N ASP A 245 18.28 -24.95 8.40
CA ASP A 245 16.91 -25.00 7.91
C ASP A 245 16.27 -23.59 8.00
N GLY A 246 16.08 -22.96 6.85
CA GLY A 246 15.53 -21.61 6.77
C GLY A 246 16.57 -20.50 7.04
N LEU A 247 16.19 -19.51 7.87
CA LEU A 247 17.00 -18.33 8.15
C LEU A 247 17.84 -18.43 9.43
N GLU A 248 17.73 -19.53 10.18
CA GLU A 248 18.52 -19.74 11.39
C GLU A 248 18.80 -21.21 11.64
N GLY A 249 19.94 -21.51 12.27
CA GLY A 249 20.30 -22.88 12.59
C GLY A 249 21.71 -23.02 13.11
N VAL A 250 22.15 -24.26 13.32
CA VAL A 250 23.47 -24.59 13.81
C VAL A 250 24.28 -25.31 12.75
N ALA A 251 25.41 -24.75 12.37
CA ALA A 251 26.38 -25.40 11.48
C ALA A 251 27.69 -25.73 12.19
N ILE A 252 28.31 -26.85 11.80
CA ILE A 252 29.61 -27.26 12.34
C ILE A 252 30.70 -26.84 11.35
N ALA A 253 31.37 -25.71 11.65
CA ALA A 253 32.36 -25.09 10.76
C ALA A 253 33.49 -26.06 10.30
N SER A 254 33.93 -27.00 11.15
CA SER A 254 34.94 -28.00 10.75
C SER A 254 34.41 -28.98 9.70
N LYS A 255 33.16 -29.45 9.83
CA LYS A 255 32.56 -30.34 8.82
C LYS A 255 32.37 -29.65 7.48
N VAL A 256 31.96 -28.36 7.49
CA VAL A 256 31.83 -27.56 6.26
C VAL A 256 33.21 -27.33 5.67
N ALA A 257 34.21 -26.99 6.46
CA ALA A 257 35.60 -26.79 6.02
C ALA A 257 36.16 -28.04 5.31
N ASP A 258 35.97 -29.21 5.89
CA ASP A 258 36.40 -30.49 5.32
C ASP A 258 35.70 -30.80 4.00
N ARG A 259 34.39 -30.47 3.89
CA ARG A 259 33.59 -30.70 2.68
C ARG A 259 33.99 -29.78 1.53
N VAL A 260 34.28 -28.52 1.83
CA VAL A 260 34.63 -27.49 0.82
C VAL A 260 36.13 -27.52 0.49
N GLY A 261 36.96 -28.20 1.29
CA GLY A 261 38.41 -28.25 1.10
C GLY A 261 39.10 -26.94 1.54
N VAL A 262 38.56 -26.27 2.57
CA VAL A 262 39.11 -25.03 3.14
C VAL A 262 39.49 -25.22 4.62
N THR A 263 40.19 -24.27 5.20
CA THR A 263 40.46 -24.28 6.64
C THR A 263 39.28 -23.70 7.43
N ARG A 264 39.10 -24.12 8.67
CA ARG A 264 38.11 -23.54 9.59
C ARG A 264 38.23 -22.00 9.71
N SER A 265 39.44 -21.48 9.59
CA SER A 265 39.73 -20.04 9.67
C SER A 265 39.05 -19.26 8.54
N VAL A 266 38.94 -19.83 7.33
CA VAL A 266 38.23 -19.22 6.20
C VAL A 266 36.76 -19.01 6.54
N ILE A 267 36.11 -20.03 7.10
CA ILE A 267 34.70 -19.97 7.53
C ILE A 267 34.51 -18.94 8.64
N VAL A 268 35.36 -18.94 9.65
CA VAL A 268 35.27 -17.97 10.78
C VAL A 268 35.47 -16.54 10.27
N ASN A 269 36.36 -16.32 9.30
CA ASN A 269 36.57 -15.00 8.70
C ASN A 269 35.35 -14.57 7.88
N ALA A 270 34.76 -15.48 7.10
CA ALA A 270 33.53 -15.20 6.36
C ALA A 270 32.37 -14.78 7.30
N LEU A 271 32.16 -15.56 8.36
CA LEU A 271 31.13 -15.24 9.36
C LEU A 271 31.37 -13.85 9.98
N ARG A 272 32.61 -13.53 10.39
CA ARG A 272 32.95 -12.22 10.96
C ARG A 272 32.70 -11.07 9.98
N LYS A 273 33.04 -11.23 8.70
CA LYS A 273 32.78 -10.22 7.68
C LYS A 273 31.30 -9.96 7.49
N LEU A 274 30.50 -11.03 7.42
CA LEU A 274 29.04 -10.93 7.28
C LEU A 274 28.37 -10.38 8.54
N GLU A 275 28.85 -10.75 9.73
CA GLU A 275 28.38 -10.20 10.99
C GLU A 275 28.74 -8.71 11.12
N SER A 276 29.96 -8.30 10.73
CA SER A 276 30.36 -6.89 10.69
C SER A 276 29.54 -6.07 9.70
N ALA A 277 29.03 -6.70 8.64
CA ALA A 277 28.13 -6.07 7.66
C ALA A 277 26.66 -6.08 8.12
N GLY A 278 26.35 -6.68 9.28
CA GLY A 278 24.98 -6.75 9.80
C GLY A 278 24.05 -7.70 9.03
N LEU A 279 24.61 -8.63 8.25
CA LEU A 279 23.81 -9.58 7.45
C LEU A 279 23.44 -10.84 8.20
N ILE A 280 24.25 -11.22 9.19
CA ILE A 280 24.03 -12.37 10.05
C ILE A 280 24.36 -12.03 11.52
N GLU A 281 23.81 -12.80 12.42
CA GLU A 281 24.30 -12.95 13.80
C GLU A 281 24.94 -14.33 13.93
N SER A 282 26.09 -14.43 14.61
CA SER A 282 26.73 -15.71 14.87
C SER A 282 27.07 -15.88 16.35
N ARG A 283 26.87 -17.10 16.89
CA ARG A 283 27.19 -17.43 18.25
C ARG A 283 27.85 -18.82 18.35
N SER A 284 29.07 -18.88 18.87
CA SER A 284 29.72 -20.15 19.09
C SER A 284 29.07 -20.95 20.24
N LEU A 285 28.75 -22.22 19.97
CA LEU A 285 28.21 -23.19 20.93
C LEU A 285 29.26 -24.22 21.34
N GLY A 286 30.54 -23.87 21.19
CA GLY A 286 31.65 -24.75 21.50
C GLY A 286 31.68 -25.98 20.59
N MET A 287 31.72 -27.19 21.18
CA MET A 287 31.75 -28.45 20.41
C MET A 287 30.46 -28.73 19.63
N LYS A 288 29.34 -28.05 19.95
CA LYS A 288 28.05 -28.21 19.29
C LYS A 288 27.96 -27.47 17.97
N GLY A 289 28.94 -26.60 17.63
CA GLY A 289 28.98 -25.84 16.39
C GLY A 289 28.81 -24.34 16.59
N THR A 290 28.38 -23.67 15.57
CA THR A 290 28.07 -22.23 15.57
C THR A 290 26.60 -22.03 15.18
N TYR A 291 25.85 -21.39 16.05
CA TYR A 291 24.51 -20.90 15.73
C TYR A 291 24.63 -19.68 14.82
N ILE A 292 23.86 -19.66 13.78
CA ILE A 292 23.83 -18.57 12.77
C ILE A 292 22.38 -18.18 12.56
N LYS A 293 22.12 -16.88 12.55
CA LYS A 293 20.84 -16.29 12.22
C LYS A 293 21.03 -15.26 11.11
N VAL A 294 20.32 -15.42 10.02
CA VAL A 294 20.32 -14.49 8.87
C VAL A 294 19.41 -13.32 9.22
N LEU A 295 19.95 -12.10 9.16
CA LEU A 295 19.21 -10.86 9.40
C LEU A 295 18.64 -10.28 8.10
N SER A 296 19.32 -10.48 6.96
CA SER A 296 18.88 -10.02 5.65
C SER A 296 18.59 -11.21 4.72
N PRO A 297 17.31 -11.50 4.41
CA PRO A 297 16.95 -12.56 3.46
C PRO A 297 17.56 -12.37 2.07
N LEU A 298 17.78 -11.11 1.65
CA LEU A 298 18.45 -10.77 0.37
C LEU A 298 19.87 -11.36 0.26
N PHE A 299 20.54 -11.59 1.39
CA PHE A 299 21.85 -12.24 1.41
C PHE A 299 21.77 -13.69 0.90
N VAL A 300 20.73 -14.44 1.29
CA VAL A 300 20.52 -15.82 0.86
C VAL A 300 20.20 -15.89 -0.63
N GLU A 301 19.40 -14.93 -1.12
CA GLU A 301 19.07 -14.79 -2.54
C GLU A 301 20.33 -14.51 -3.38
N GLU A 302 21.18 -13.58 -2.93
CA GLU A 302 22.43 -13.21 -3.61
C GLU A 302 23.47 -14.33 -3.61
N LEU A 303 23.45 -15.24 -2.60
CA LEU A 303 24.24 -16.47 -2.61
C LEU A 303 23.81 -17.48 -3.69
N GLY A 304 22.66 -17.24 -4.37
CA GLY A 304 22.10 -18.13 -5.39
C GLY A 304 21.49 -19.40 -4.80
N ILE A 305 21.14 -19.39 -3.52
CA ILE A 305 20.44 -20.49 -2.87
C ILE A 305 18.94 -20.16 -3.01
N ALA A 306 18.26 -20.93 -3.87
CA ALA A 306 16.80 -20.82 -3.99
C ALA A 306 16.20 -21.14 -2.60
N SER A 307 15.52 -20.16 -2.00
CA SER A 307 14.80 -20.35 -0.74
C SER A 307 13.66 -21.36 -0.96
N SER A 308 13.92 -22.60 -0.65
CA SER A 308 12.90 -23.67 -0.61
C SER A 308 12.09 -23.62 0.69
N SER A 309 11.69 -22.44 1.11
CA SER A 309 10.86 -22.29 2.31
C SER A 309 9.80 -21.25 2.05
N ARG A 310 8.57 -21.73 1.94
CA ARG A 310 7.35 -20.92 1.99
C ARG A 310 7.39 -20.07 3.24
N VAL A 311 7.66 -18.79 3.10
CA VAL A 311 7.35 -17.81 4.12
C VAL A 311 5.83 -17.67 4.08
N GLY A 312 5.13 -18.29 5.05
CA GLY A 312 3.73 -18.05 5.29
C GLY A 312 3.55 -16.58 5.69
N TYR A 313 2.78 -15.87 4.91
CA TYR A 313 2.20 -14.58 5.26
C TYR A 313 0.88 -14.81 5.95
#